data_d3260ff122b8b9560bd6336bca1ebbb1
#
_entry.id   d3260ff122b8b9560bd6336bca1ebbb1
#
_cell.length_a   1.000
_cell.length_b   1.000
_cell.length_c   1.000
_cell.angle_alpha   90.00
_cell.angle_beta   90.00
_cell.angle_gamma   90.00
#
_symmetry.space_group_name_H-M   'P 1'
#
loop_
_entity.id
_entity.type
_entity.pdbx_description
1 polymer ?
#
loop_
_entity_poly.entity_id
_entity_poly.type
_entity_poly.pdbx_seq_one_letter_code
_entity_poly.pdbx_strand_id
1 'polypeptide(L)'
;MRRRTFLAGAGLLALQLTGCGGEAQVTPDFVLTYAENQPEDYPTTKGAQYFADLVRQRTGGKVIVQVKAGGEYGTEDEVWEQLQFGGIDFARLSLSALADDLPKLNVLMLPYLYRDDAHMRKVLDGELGEEFLQVFGGQGCVGLSWYDAGARSFYARQPIRTLADLEGKTVRVQDAGIATDMIRLLGAVPETSAYSDVYSAFETGQIDAAENNWPAYYSMEHYKVARYYTADEHSRVPEVQLSSARTWSALPQEYRSILRECAAESAQYERGLWEQEEAAARTAALAAGCREITLAQEELERFRQLVQPLYEKYCSDYLP
;
A
#
# COMPACT_ATOMS: atom_id res chain seq x y z
N MET A 1 -9.30 -80.68 34.61
CA MET A 1 -10.62 -80.95 35.27
C MET A 1 -11.46 -79.71 35.29
N ARG A 2 -12.71 -79.85 34.86
CA ARG A 2 -13.90 -78.99 34.99
C ARG A 2 -13.98 -77.73 34.13
N ARG A 3 -14.75 -77.92 33.07
CA ARG A 3 -15.60 -76.97 32.35
C ARG A 3 -16.51 -76.21 33.31
N ARG A 4 -16.79 -74.95 33.00
CA ARG A 4 -18.14 -74.36 33.18
C ARG A 4 -18.36 -73.25 32.14
N THR A 5 -19.28 -73.58 31.26
CA THR A 5 -20.04 -72.76 30.32
C THR A 5 -21.00 -71.83 31.08
N PHE A 6 -21.14 -70.59 30.68
CA PHE A 6 -22.41 -69.88 30.90
C PHE A 6 -22.69 -68.97 29.64
N LEU A 7 -23.86 -69.26 29.12
CA LEU A 7 -24.54 -68.60 28.06
C LEU A 7 -25.31 -67.37 28.56
N ALA A 8 -25.57 -66.49 27.63
CA ALA A 8 -26.75 -65.69 27.43
C ALA A 8 -26.66 -64.16 27.85
N GLY A 9 -27.03 -63.39 26.91
CA GLY A 9 -27.49 -62.04 27.14
C GLY A 9 -27.32 -61.12 25.90
N ALA A 10 -28.13 -61.35 24.86
CA ALA A 10 -28.28 -60.47 23.74
C ALA A 10 -28.94 -59.14 24.18
N GLY A 11 -28.29 -58.06 24.01
CA GLY A 11 -28.84 -56.71 24.14
C GLY A 11 -28.37 -55.84 22.96
N LEU A 12 -29.15 -55.81 21.88
CA LEU A 12 -28.99 -54.83 20.80
C LEU A 12 -29.37 -53.47 21.35
N LEU A 13 -28.37 -52.66 21.66
CA LEU A 13 -28.52 -51.18 21.74
C LEU A 13 -28.12 -50.62 20.38
N ALA A 14 -29.11 -50.27 19.56
CA ALA A 14 -28.91 -49.42 18.40
C ALA A 14 -28.58 -47.99 18.87
N LEU A 15 -27.31 -47.64 18.94
CA LEU A 15 -26.90 -46.25 19.01
C LEU A 15 -27.16 -45.64 17.63
N GLN A 16 -28.18 -44.80 17.55
CA GLN A 16 -28.31 -43.85 16.47
C GLN A 16 -27.17 -42.82 16.60
N LEU A 17 -26.13 -43.01 15.82
CA LEU A 17 -25.15 -41.94 15.52
C LEU A 17 -25.86 -40.89 14.68
N THR A 18 -26.41 -39.88 15.35
CA THR A 18 -26.72 -38.60 14.70
C THR A 18 -25.40 -38.06 14.20
N GLY A 19 -25.19 -38.16 12.88
CA GLY A 19 -24.04 -37.55 12.20
C GLY A 19 -24.08 -36.04 12.41
N CYS A 20 -23.13 -35.52 13.17
CA CYS A 20 -22.69 -34.14 13.00
C CYS A 20 -22.28 -34.02 11.54
N GLY A 21 -23.00 -33.19 10.78
CA GLY A 21 -22.62 -32.80 9.43
C GLY A 21 -21.26 -32.11 9.51
N GLY A 22 -20.20 -32.85 9.25
CA GLY A 22 -18.90 -32.26 8.98
C GLY A 22 -19.08 -31.45 7.71
N GLU A 23 -18.87 -30.13 7.77
CA GLU A 23 -18.67 -29.32 6.59
C GLU A 23 -17.61 -30.03 5.75
N ALA A 24 -17.95 -30.37 4.52
CA ALA A 24 -17.01 -30.99 3.59
C ALA A 24 -15.83 -30.04 3.44
N GLN A 25 -14.67 -30.47 3.89
CA GLN A 25 -13.46 -29.66 3.83
C GLN A 25 -13.14 -29.39 2.35
N VAL A 26 -13.43 -28.18 1.88
CA VAL A 26 -13.20 -27.80 0.49
C VAL A 26 -11.70 -27.79 0.25
N THR A 27 -11.22 -28.60 -0.70
CA THR A 27 -9.84 -28.53 -1.15
C THR A 27 -9.71 -27.35 -2.12
N PRO A 28 -8.84 -26.37 -1.86
CA PRO A 28 -8.65 -25.24 -2.76
C PRO A 28 -8.03 -25.72 -4.08
N ASP A 29 -8.50 -25.14 -5.18
CA ASP A 29 -7.92 -25.34 -6.49
C ASP A 29 -6.66 -24.47 -6.68
N PHE A 30 -6.62 -23.30 -6.01
CA PHE A 30 -5.52 -22.36 -6.01
C PHE A 30 -5.23 -21.86 -4.60
N VAL A 31 -3.94 -21.84 -4.24
CA VAL A 31 -3.41 -21.17 -3.04
C VAL A 31 -2.39 -20.16 -3.54
N LEU A 32 -2.70 -18.89 -3.38
CA LEU A 32 -1.98 -17.76 -3.98
C LEU A 32 -1.41 -16.87 -2.89
N THR A 33 -0.29 -16.24 -3.14
CA THR A 33 0.43 -15.38 -2.22
C THR A 33 0.18 -13.91 -2.55
N TYR A 34 -0.02 -13.10 -1.51
CA TYR A 34 -0.13 -11.64 -1.61
C TYR A 34 0.95 -10.98 -0.76
N ALA A 35 1.85 -10.22 -1.37
CA ALA A 35 2.92 -9.50 -0.68
C ALA A 35 2.45 -8.09 -0.25
N GLU A 36 2.77 -7.73 1.00
CA GLU A 36 2.50 -6.43 1.60
C GLU A 36 3.67 -6.00 2.50
N ASN A 37 4.18 -4.79 2.33
CA ASN A 37 5.33 -4.32 3.11
C ASN A 37 4.95 -3.69 4.45
N GLN A 38 3.67 -3.32 4.64
CA GLN A 38 3.16 -2.70 5.86
C GLN A 38 2.80 -3.75 6.93
N PRO A 39 2.77 -3.37 8.22
CA PRO A 39 2.36 -4.27 9.30
C PRO A 39 0.89 -4.71 9.18
N GLU A 40 0.52 -5.78 9.91
CA GLU A 40 -0.80 -6.42 9.81
C GLU A 40 -1.99 -5.50 10.10
N ASP A 41 -1.80 -4.51 10.97
CA ASP A 41 -2.84 -3.57 11.39
C ASP A 41 -2.95 -2.32 10.52
N TYR A 42 -2.09 -2.18 9.52
CA TYR A 42 -2.09 -1.04 8.61
C TYR A 42 -3.27 -1.07 7.63
N PRO A 43 -3.83 0.08 7.20
CA PRO A 43 -5.01 0.11 6.34
C PRO A 43 -4.88 -0.69 5.04
N THR A 44 -3.76 -0.56 4.33
CA THR A 44 -3.54 -1.29 3.07
C THR A 44 -3.46 -2.80 3.28
N THR A 45 -2.83 -3.24 4.38
CA THR A 45 -2.76 -4.67 4.76
C THR A 45 -4.16 -5.22 5.10
N LYS A 46 -4.95 -4.47 5.86
CA LYS A 46 -6.36 -4.83 6.13
C LYS A 46 -7.19 -4.88 4.85
N GLY A 47 -6.94 -3.98 3.90
CA GLY A 47 -7.53 -4.02 2.57
C GLY A 47 -7.18 -5.31 1.82
N ALA A 48 -5.91 -5.72 1.84
CA ALA A 48 -5.45 -6.97 1.25
C ALA A 48 -6.04 -8.20 1.95
N GLN A 49 -6.16 -8.19 3.28
CA GLN A 49 -6.82 -9.26 4.05
C GLN A 49 -8.30 -9.36 3.71
N TYR A 50 -8.99 -8.22 3.59
CA TYR A 50 -10.39 -8.18 3.17
C TYR A 50 -10.57 -8.69 1.74
N PHE A 51 -9.68 -8.34 0.81
CA PHE A 51 -9.63 -8.94 -0.53
C PHE A 51 -9.54 -10.46 -0.46
N ALA A 52 -8.61 -10.99 0.34
CA ALA A 52 -8.41 -12.43 0.50
C ALA A 52 -9.65 -13.13 1.06
N ASP A 53 -10.33 -12.53 2.04
CA ASP A 53 -11.56 -13.05 2.62
C ASP A 53 -12.73 -13.06 1.62
N LEU A 54 -12.90 -11.96 0.85
CA LEU A 54 -13.90 -11.90 -0.22
C LEU A 54 -13.67 -12.97 -1.29
N VAL A 55 -12.42 -13.15 -1.73
CA VAL A 55 -12.04 -14.18 -2.70
C VAL A 55 -12.38 -15.57 -2.17
N ARG A 56 -11.98 -15.88 -0.94
CA ARG A 56 -12.31 -17.15 -0.31
C ARG A 56 -13.82 -17.39 -0.24
N GLN A 57 -14.57 -16.37 0.17
CA GLN A 57 -16.03 -16.44 0.31
C GLN A 57 -16.71 -16.66 -1.05
N ARG A 58 -16.38 -15.84 -2.05
CA ARG A 58 -17.07 -15.85 -3.37
C ARG A 58 -16.68 -17.03 -4.25
N THR A 59 -15.52 -17.65 -4.01
CA THR A 59 -15.10 -18.88 -4.66
C THR A 59 -15.49 -20.14 -3.89
N GLY A 60 -16.20 -20.02 -2.77
CA GLY A 60 -16.53 -21.13 -1.91
C GLY A 60 -15.30 -21.89 -1.39
N GLY A 61 -14.19 -21.17 -1.15
CA GLY A 61 -12.91 -21.73 -0.69
C GLY A 61 -12.07 -22.39 -1.78
N LYS A 62 -12.44 -22.25 -3.05
CA LYS A 62 -11.67 -22.79 -4.18
C LYS A 62 -10.41 -21.99 -4.50
N VAL A 63 -10.42 -20.69 -4.22
CA VAL A 63 -9.23 -19.83 -4.31
C VAL A 63 -8.96 -19.28 -2.91
N ILE A 64 -7.75 -19.49 -2.44
CA ILE A 64 -7.25 -18.96 -1.16
C ILE A 64 -6.11 -18.00 -1.46
N VAL A 65 -6.19 -16.79 -0.94
CA VAL A 65 -5.10 -15.80 -0.99
C VAL A 65 -4.50 -15.68 0.40
N GLN A 66 -3.18 -15.84 0.49
CA GLN A 66 -2.41 -15.73 1.73
C GLN A 66 -1.67 -14.40 1.75
N VAL A 67 -2.14 -13.46 2.55
CA VAL A 67 -1.47 -12.18 2.74
C VAL A 67 -0.26 -12.35 3.65
N LYS A 68 0.88 -11.83 3.20
CA LYS A 68 2.16 -11.82 3.89
C LYS A 68 2.56 -10.37 4.13
N ALA A 69 2.34 -9.94 5.36
CA ALA A 69 2.55 -8.57 5.80
C ALA A 69 3.99 -8.32 6.29
N GLY A 70 4.32 -7.04 6.53
CA GLY A 70 5.56 -6.66 7.19
C GLY A 70 6.83 -6.82 6.35
N GLY A 71 6.71 -6.86 5.01
CA GLY A 71 7.86 -6.97 4.12
C GLY A 71 8.51 -8.35 4.11
N GLU A 72 7.77 -9.42 4.39
CA GLU A 72 8.29 -10.81 4.40
C GLU A 72 8.96 -11.19 3.06
N TYR A 73 8.54 -10.59 1.96
CA TYR A 73 9.09 -10.83 0.61
C TYR A 73 10.14 -9.81 0.16
N GLY A 74 10.58 -8.92 1.05
CA GLY A 74 11.60 -7.91 0.78
C GLY A 74 11.05 -6.51 0.56
N THR A 75 11.84 -5.66 -0.08
CA THR A 75 11.47 -4.29 -0.48
C THR A 75 10.40 -4.28 -1.57
N GLU A 76 9.80 -3.13 -1.84
CA GLU A 76 8.81 -3.00 -2.92
C GLU A 76 9.42 -3.30 -4.29
N ASP A 77 10.68 -2.92 -4.52
CA ASP A 77 11.41 -3.21 -5.75
C ASP A 77 11.63 -4.73 -5.93
N GLU A 78 12.06 -5.42 -4.87
CA GLU A 78 12.23 -6.88 -4.89
C GLU A 78 10.88 -7.61 -5.10
N VAL A 79 9.79 -7.09 -4.52
CA VAL A 79 8.44 -7.62 -4.73
C VAL A 79 7.96 -7.37 -6.14
N TRP A 80 8.25 -6.18 -6.72
CA TRP A 80 7.93 -5.86 -8.10
C TRP A 80 8.59 -6.82 -9.08
N GLU A 81 9.90 -7.06 -8.94
CA GLU A 81 10.62 -8.04 -9.76
C GLU A 81 10.00 -9.45 -9.65
N GLN A 82 9.72 -9.91 -8.42
CA GLN A 82 9.12 -11.23 -8.20
C GLN A 82 7.73 -11.35 -8.81
N LEU A 83 6.92 -10.28 -8.76
CA LEU A 83 5.58 -10.25 -9.36
C LEU A 83 5.65 -10.40 -10.90
N GLN A 84 6.56 -9.69 -11.56
CA GLN A 84 6.77 -9.75 -13.01
C GLN A 84 7.09 -11.19 -13.49
N PHE A 85 7.90 -11.92 -12.72
CA PHE A 85 8.29 -13.30 -13.05
C PHE A 85 7.31 -14.37 -12.55
N GLY A 86 6.31 -13.97 -11.74
CA GLY A 86 5.34 -14.88 -11.13
C GLY A 86 5.88 -15.68 -9.95
N GLY A 87 6.87 -15.14 -9.24
CA GLY A 87 7.33 -15.64 -7.95
C GLY A 87 6.36 -15.30 -6.81
N ILE A 88 5.60 -14.22 -6.98
CA ILE A 88 4.50 -13.78 -6.12
C ILE A 88 3.26 -13.63 -7.01
N ASP A 89 2.07 -13.92 -6.46
CA ASP A 89 0.82 -13.90 -7.23
C ASP A 89 0.15 -12.53 -7.23
N PHE A 90 0.16 -11.86 -6.09
CA PHE A 90 -0.40 -10.53 -5.88
C PHE A 90 0.50 -9.67 -5.01
N ALA A 91 0.42 -8.37 -5.18
CA ALA A 91 1.04 -7.40 -4.29
C ALA A 91 0.25 -6.07 -4.25
N ARG A 92 0.41 -5.33 -3.15
CA ARG A 92 0.18 -3.90 -3.12
C ARG A 92 1.54 -3.21 -3.19
N LEU A 93 1.67 -2.26 -4.10
CA LEU A 93 2.91 -1.50 -4.30
C LEU A 93 2.61 -0.01 -4.40
N SER A 94 3.52 0.82 -3.89
CA SER A 94 3.52 2.25 -4.12
C SER A 94 3.89 2.56 -5.58
N LEU A 95 3.24 3.54 -6.20
CA LEU A 95 3.63 3.97 -7.55
C LEU A 95 5.07 4.47 -7.60
N SER A 96 5.63 4.95 -6.49
CA SER A 96 7.03 5.40 -6.45
C SER A 96 8.01 4.28 -6.79
N ALA A 97 7.78 3.06 -6.32
CA ALA A 97 8.63 1.90 -6.62
C ALA A 97 8.53 1.43 -8.08
N LEU A 98 7.54 1.91 -8.83
CA LEU A 98 7.25 1.48 -10.20
C LEU A 98 7.60 2.56 -11.24
N ALA A 99 7.99 3.75 -10.78
CA ALA A 99 8.10 4.94 -11.60
C ALA A 99 9.22 4.86 -12.65
N ASP A 100 10.31 4.17 -12.36
CA ASP A 100 11.44 4.04 -13.28
C ASP A 100 11.15 3.05 -14.41
N ASP A 101 10.46 1.95 -14.10
CA ASP A 101 10.04 0.95 -15.10
C ASP A 101 8.83 1.41 -15.90
N LEU A 102 7.98 2.23 -15.32
CA LEU A 102 6.73 2.74 -15.88
C LEU A 102 6.65 4.27 -15.77
N PRO A 103 7.47 5.02 -16.54
CA PRO A 103 7.56 6.49 -16.41
C PRO A 103 6.22 7.23 -16.57
N LYS A 104 5.25 6.65 -17.30
CA LYS A 104 3.90 7.19 -17.43
C LYS A 104 3.21 7.39 -16.07
N LEU A 105 3.52 6.57 -15.06
CA LEU A 105 2.93 6.67 -13.72
C LEU A 105 3.35 7.93 -12.97
N ASN A 106 4.48 8.55 -13.32
CA ASN A 106 4.93 9.80 -12.71
C ASN A 106 3.88 10.92 -12.81
N VAL A 107 3.05 10.91 -13.85
CA VAL A 107 1.97 11.89 -14.01
C VAL A 107 0.99 11.86 -12.82
N LEU A 108 0.72 10.66 -12.27
CA LEU A 108 -0.18 10.49 -11.11
C LEU A 108 0.46 10.93 -9.78
N MET A 109 1.76 11.16 -9.75
CA MET A 109 2.54 11.53 -8.57
C MET A 109 3.02 12.98 -8.58
N LEU A 110 2.61 13.79 -9.57
CA LEU A 110 3.00 15.19 -9.68
C LEU A 110 2.66 15.96 -8.40
N PRO A 111 3.61 16.73 -7.84
CA PRO A 111 3.36 17.49 -6.63
C PRO A 111 2.18 18.44 -6.79
N TYR A 112 1.29 18.49 -5.79
CA TYR A 112 0.07 19.32 -5.77
C TYR A 112 -0.91 19.07 -6.93
N LEU A 113 -0.84 17.93 -7.61
CA LEU A 113 -1.76 17.57 -8.70
C LEU A 113 -3.21 17.48 -8.23
N TYR A 114 -3.43 16.81 -7.13
CA TYR A 114 -4.76 16.61 -6.57
C TYR A 114 -5.08 17.70 -5.55
N ARG A 115 -6.31 18.22 -5.60
CA ARG A 115 -6.80 19.20 -4.61
C ARG A 115 -6.98 18.59 -3.22
N ASP A 116 -7.47 17.36 -3.21
CA ASP A 116 -7.82 16.58 -2.03
C ASP A 116 -7.98 15.09 -2.40
N ASP A 117 -8.21 14.25 -1.41
CA ASP A 117 -8.39 12.80 -1.61
C ASP A 117 -9.61 12.48 -2.47
N ALA A 118 -10.71 13.23 -2.30
CA ALA A 118 -11.92 13.04 -3.11
C ALA A 118 -11.65 13.30 -4.61
N HIS A 119 -10.81 14.29 -4.92
CA HIS A 119 -10.38 14.55 -6.30
C HIS A 119 -9.52 13.41 -6.84
N MET A 120 -8.53 12.94 -6.07
CA MET A 120 -7.68 11.80 -6.46
C MET A 120 -8.54 10.55 -6.72
N ARG A 121 -9.40 10.19 -5.79
CA ARG A 121 -10.32 9.04 -5.93
C ARG A 121 -11.20 9.15 -7.17
N LYS A 122 -11.74 10.33 -7.45
CA LYS A 122 -12.54 10.55 -8.65
C LYS A 122 -11.76 10.32 -9.96
N VAL A 123 -10.47 10.68 -9.98
CA VAL A 123 -9.60 10.44 -11.13
C VAL A 123 -9.30 8.95 -11.27
N LEU A 124 -8.91 8.30 -10.17
CA LEU A 124 -8.47 6.90 -10.16
C LEU A 124 -9.63 5.90 -10.33
N ASP A 125 -10.85 6.24 -9.90
CA ASP A 125 -12.04 5.41 -10.11
C ASP A 125 -12.70 5.64 -11.48
N GLY A 126 -12.21 6.62 -12.24
CA GLY A 126 -12.72 6.96 -13.55
C GLY A 126 -11.96 6.29 -14.71
N GLU A 127 -12.32 6.69 -15.93
CA GLU A 127 -11.70 6.18 -17.16
C GLU A 127 -10.18 6.34 -17.18
N LEU A 128 -9.65 7.45 -16.64
CA LEU A 128 -8.21 7.68 -16.54
C LEU A 128 -7.53 6.65 -15.64
N GLY A 129 -8.10 6.36 -14.47
CA GLY A 129 -7.54 5.35 -13.56
C GLY A 129 -7.55 3.96 -14.18
N GLU A 130 -8.60 3.61 -14.91
CA GLU A 130 -8.65 2.34 -15.65
C GLU A 130 -7.59 2.29 -16.77
N GLU A 131 -7.39 3.39 -17.51
CA GLU A 131 -6.32 3.49 -18.51
C GLU A 131 -4.93 3.28 -17.88
N PHE A 132 -4.67 3.87 -16.71
CA PHE A 132 -3.41 3.69 -16.01
C PHE A 132 -3.23 2.25 -15.50
N LEU A 133 -4.29 1.54 -15.08
CA LEU A 133 -4.19 0.12 -14.72
C LEU A 133 -3.77 -0.76 -15.90
N GLN A 134 -4.04 -0.38 -17.14
CA GLN A 134 -3.61 -1.14 -18.32
C GLN A 134 -2.09 -1.05 -18.59
N VAL A 135 -1.43 -0.01 -18.06
CA VAL A 135 0.03 0.20 -18.26
C VAL A 135 0.85 -0.99 -17.75
N PHE A 136 0.40 -1.63 -16.67
CA PHE A 136 1.08 -2.77 -16.06
C PHE A 136 1.17 -4.01 -16.97
N GLY A 137 0.29 -4.11 -17.97
CA GLY A 137 0.28 -5.24 -18.92
C GLY A 137 1.58 -5.38 -19.70
N GLY A 138 2.28 -4.28 -19.99
CA GLY A 138 3.58 -4.27 -20.65
C GLY A 138 4.72 -4.85 -19.82
N GLN A 139 4.53 -4.96 -18.51
CA GLN A 139 5.54 -5.43 -17.55
C GLN A 139 5.19 -6.82 -16.95
N GLY A 140 4.33 -7.57 -17.59
CA GLY A 140 3.97 -8.91 -17.12
C GLY A 140 3.07 -8.91 -15.86
N CYS A 141 2.37 -7.81 -15.60
CA CYS A 141 1.46 -7.65 -14.47
C CYS A 141 0.06 -7.24 -14.92
N VAL A 142 -0.91 -7.36 -14.05
CA VAL A 142 -2.30 -6.93 -14.24
C VAL A 142 -2.69 -5.99 -13.12
N GLY A 143 -3.02 -4.73 -13.46
CA GLY A 143 -3.59 -3.79 -12.52
C GLY A 143 -5.01 -4.19 -12.15
N LEU A 144 -5.32 -4.17 -10.85
CA LEU A 144 -6.62 -4.61 -10.32
C LEU A 144 -7.43 -3.47 -9.72
N SER A 145 -6.83 -2.66 -8.86
CA SER A 145 -7.48 -1.52 -8.20
C SER A 145 -6.47 -0.54 -7.62
N TRP A 146 -6.95 0.63 -7.23
CA TRP A 146 -6.19 1.68 -6.56
C TRP A 146 -6.54 1.73 -5.09
N TYR A 147 -5.52 1.66 -4.22
CA TYR A 147 -5.63 1.93 -2.80
C TYR A 147 -5.22 3.37 -2.50
N ASP A 148 -5.65 3.87 -1.35
CA ASP A 148 -5.31 5.19 -0.85
C ASP A 148 -4.01 5.15 -0.04
N ALA A 149 -3.30 6.27 0.02
CA ALA A 149 -2.17 6.47 0.92
C ALA A 149 -2.12 7.90 1.47
N GLY A 150 -3.23 8.64 1.32
CA GLY A 150 -3.38 10.00 1.81
C GLY A 150 -2.37 10.98 1.23
N ALA A 151 -2.20 12.08 1.93
CA ALA A 151 -1.26 13.12 1.56
C ALA A 151 0.10 12.92 2.24
N ARG A 152 1.17 13.14 1.49
CA ARG A 152 2.54 13.15 1.97
C ARG A 152 2.95 14.57 2.32
N SER A 153 3.61 14.71 3.46
CA SER A 153 4.06 15.98 4.02
C SER A 153 5.45 15.80 4.63
N PHE A 154 6.20 16.91 4.77
CA PHE A 154 7.51 16.87 5.38
C PHE A 154 7.44 16.63 6.89
N TYR A 155 8.40 15.89 7.42
CA TYR A 155 8.70 15.84 8.85
C TYR A 155 10.21 15.88 9.09
N ALA A 156 10.62 16.55 10.17
CA ALA A 156 12.02 16.87 10.39
C ALA A 156 12.38 16.98 11.89
N ARG A 157 13.70 16.98 12.16
CA ARG A 157 14.23 17.30 13.50
C ARG A 157 14.04 18.78 13.89
N GLN A 158 14.04 19.67 12.90
CA GLN A 158 13.83 21.08 13.06
C GLN A 158 12.59 21.52 12.27
N PRO A 159 11.91 22.56 12.71
CA PRO A 159 10.70 23.01 12.03
C PRO A 159 11.00 23.50 10.61
N ILE A 160 10.19 23.09 9.64
CA ILE A 160 10.18 23.61 8.27
C ILE A 160 8.96 24.52 8.15
N ARG A 161 9.16 25.83 8.08
CA ARG A 161 8.11 26.85 7.96
C ARG A 161 8.20 27.65 6.66
N THR A 162 9.36 27.61 6.04
CA THR A 162 9.69 28.35 4.82
C THR A 162 10.61 27.52 3.93
N LEU A 163 10.74 27.91 2.67
CA LEU A 163 11.71 27.28 1.76
C LEU A 163 13.15 27.37 2.28
N ALA A 164 13.49 28.47 2.97
CA ALA A 164 14.82 28.63 3.55
C ALA A 164 15.16 27.57 4.62
N ASP A 165 14.15 27.01 5.28
CA ASP A 165 14.36 25.92 6.26
C ASP A 165 14.71 24.59 5.60
N LEU A 166 14.43 24.43 4.30
CA LEU A 166 14.82 23.26 3.50
C LEU A 166 16.18 23.41 2.83
N GLU A 167 16.68 24.63 2.67
CA GLU A 167 17.93 24.87 1.94
C GLU A 167 19.10 24.07 2.50
N GLY A 168 19.68 23.23 1.65
CA GLY A 168 20.82 22.36 1.98
C GLY A 168 20.52 21.21 2.94
N LYS A 169 19.28 21.00 3.36
CA LYS A 169 18.87 19.85 4.18
C LYS A 169 18.90 18.55 3.39
N THR A 170 19.40 17.49 4.01
CA THR A 170 19.27 16.14 3.46
C THR A 170 17.87 15.61 3.75
N VAL A 171 17.08 15.42 2.69
CA VAL A 171 15.68 14.96 2.79
C VAL A 171 15.55 13.58 2.17
N ARG A 172 15.14 12.61 2.98
CA ARG A 172 14.84 11.28 2.47
C ARG A 172 13.52 11.28 1.72
N VAL A 173 13.53 10.69 0.53
CA VAL A 173 12.37 10.42 -0.30
C VAL A 173 12.31 8.94 -0.70
N GLN A 174 11.17 8.51 -1.23
CA GLN A 174 11.09 7.22 -1.93
C GLN A 174 11.96 7.28 -3.20
N ASP A 175 12.42 6.12 -3.65
CA ASP A 175 13.23 6.03 -4.87
C ASP A 175 12.35 6.23 -6.11
N ALA A 176 12.13 7.49 -6.44
CA ALA A 176 11.41 7.94 -7.62
C ALA A 176 12.03 9.24 -8.13
N GLY A 177 12.31 9.30 -9.42
CA GLY A 177 12.91 10.46 -10.06
C GLY A 177 12.15 11.76 -9.77
N ILE A 178 10.82 11.73 -9.81
CA ILE A 178 9.96 12.89 -9.54
C ILE A 178 10.10 13.41 -8.10
N ALA A 179 10.24 12.51 -7.11
CA ALA A 179 10.42 12.91 -5.72
C ALA A 179 11.80 13.55 -5.50
N THR A 180 12.87 12.97 -6.07
CA THR A 180 14.21 13.54 -6.01
C THR A 180 14.30 14.90 -6.69
N ASP A 181 13.65 15.06 -7.83
CA ASP A 181 13.61 16.33 -8.54
C ASP A 181 12.83 17.39 -7.77
N MET A 182 11.72 17.05 -7.15
CA MET A 182 10.95 17.95 -6.28
C MET A 182 11.85 18.50 -5.16
N ILE A 183 12.54 17.62 -4.45
CA ILE A 183 13.44 18.03 -3.35
C ILE A 183 14.53 18.97 -3.83
N ARG A 184 15.15 18.70 -5.00
CA ARG A 184 16.17 19.59 -5.59
C ARG A 184 15.60 20.96 -5.94
N LEU A 185 14.41 21.03 -6.51
CA LEU A 185 13.75 22.29 -6.83
C LEU A 185 13.40 23.11 -5.59
N LEU A 186 13.10 22.43 -4.47
CA LEU A 186 12.85 23.07 -3.18
C LEU A 186 14.15 23.50 -2.45
N GLY A 187 15.34 23.30 -3.06
CA GLY A 187 16.63 23.70 -2.50
C GLY A 187 17.28 22.73 -1.53
N ALA A 188 16.69 21.56 -1.35
CA ALA A 188 17.21 20.52 -0.48
C ALA A 188 18.00 19.44 -1.25
N VAL A 189 18.68 18.57 -0.53
CA VAL A 189 19.47 17.45 -1.06
C VAL A 189 18.66 16.16 -0.89
N PRO A 190 18.20 15.54 -1.99
CA PRO A 190 17.47 14.27 -1.86
C PRO A 190 18.42 13.12 -1.49
N GLU A 191 17.94 12.25 -0.64
CA GLU A 191 18.55 10.97 -0.29
C GLU A 191 17.52 9.86 -0.47
N THR A 192 17.84 8.80 -1.20
CA THR A 192 16.96 7.66 -1.41
C THR A 192 17.42 6.50 -0.54
N SER A 193 16.50 5.95 0.24
CA SER A 193 16.76 4.77 1.08
C SER A 193 15.47 3.98 1.31
N ALA A 194 15.63 2.71 1.68
CA ALA A 194 14.50 1.84 1.98
C ALA A 194 13.62 2.44 3.10
N TYR A 195 12.33 2.15 3.05
CA TYR A 195 11.37 2.64 4.04
C TYR A 195 11.72 2.21 5.47
N SER A 196 12.23 0.98 5.65
CA SER A 196 12.68 0.43 6.92
C SER A 196 13.84 1.20 7.56
N ASP A 197 14.64 1.91 6.77
CA ASP A 197 15.89 2.52 7.22
C ASP A 197 15.72 3.96 7.71
N VAL A 198 14.57 4.57 7.46
CA VAL A 198 14.31 6.00 7.76
C VAL A 198 14.53 6.35 9.23
N TYR A 199 14.06 5.51 10.16
CA TYR A 199 14.25 5.74 11.59
C TYR A 199 15.74 5.82 11.97
N SER A 200 16.52 4.84 11.55
CA SER A 200 17.96 4.77 11.82
C SER A 200 18.75 5.87 11.12
N ALA A 201 18.34 6.28 9.92
CA ALA A 201 18.95 7.40 9.20
C ALA A 201 18.76 8.73 9.95
N PHE A 202 17.62 8.93 10.59
CA PHE A 202 17.44 10.05 11.53
C PHE A 202 18.35 9.91 12.76
N GLU A 203 18.41 8.76 13.41
CA GLU A 203 19.22 8.57 14.63
C GLU A 203 20.70 8.83 14.36
N THR A 204 21.22 8.35 13.24
CA THR A 204 22.63 8.52 12.85
C THR A 204 22.96 9.90 12.30
N GLY A 205 21.94 10.70 11.98
CA GLY A 205 22.11 12.04 11.36
C GLY A 205 22.43 11.99 9.88
N GLN A 206 22.16 10.90 9.21
CA GLN A 206 22.28 10.77 7.76
C GLN A 206 21.28 11.65 7.04
N ILE A 207 20.08 11.85 7.62
CA ILE A 207 19.05 12.72 7.11
C ILE A 207 18.59 13.76 8.13
N ASP A 208 18.19 14.93 7.65
CA ASP A 208 17.61 16.03 8.44
C ASP A 208 16.09 16.00 8.46
N ALA A 209 15.50 15.54 7.35
CA ALA A 209 14.07 15.47 7.12
C ALA A 209 13.70 14.25 6.26
N ALA A 210 12.44 13.94 6.26
CA ALA A 210 11.82 12.99 5.33
C ALA A 210 10.39 13.45 5.04
N GLU A 211 9.68 12.71 4.19
CA GLU A 211 8.29 13.01 3.84
C GLU A 211 7.48 11.73 3.81
N ASN A 212 6.26 11.77 4.31
CA ASN A 212 5.27 10.68 4.24
C ASN A 212 3.92 11.17 4.80
N ASN A 213 2.93 10.26 4.80
CA ASN A 213 1.61 10.45 5.40
C ASN A 213 1.62 10.26 6.94
N TRP A 214 0.56 10.67 7.62
CA TRP A 214 0.43 10.54 9.07
C TRP A 214 0.49 9.09 9.59
N PRO A 215 -0.22 8.11 8.97
CA PRO A 215 -0.15 6.71 9.39
C PRO A 215 1.28 6.14 9.35
N ALA A 216 2.03 6.37 8.25
CA ALA A 216 3.41 5.92 8.13
C ALA A 216 4.33 6.60 9.16
N TYR A 217 4.22 7.91 9.32
CA TYR A 217 4.99 8.67 10.29
C TYR A 217 4.78 8.17 11.73
N TYR A 218 3.53 7.78 12.08
CA TYR A 218 3.21 7.28 13.41
C TYR A 218 3.59 5.80 13.58
N SER A 219 3.20 4.91 12.66
CA SER A 219 3.42 3.47 12.76
C SER A 219 4.90 3.09 12.78
N MET A 220 5.74 3.82 12.03
CA MET A 220 7.19 3.65 12.01
C MET A 220 7.90 4.45 13.12
N GLU A 221 7.15 5.04 14.03
CA GLU A 221 7.65 5.80 15.18
C GLU A 221 8.56 6.99 14.81
N HIS A 222 8.51 7.48 13.57
CA HIS A 222 9.35 8.58 13.10
C HIS A 222 9.16 9.86 13.95
N TYR A 223 7.99 10.05 14.57
CA TYR A 223 7.71 11.14 15.50
C TYR A 223 8.64 11.19 16.71
N LYS A 224 9.31 10.08 17.05
CA LYS A 224 10.29 10.05 18.17
C LYS A 224 11.61 10.73 17.80
N VAL A 225 12.01 10.64 16.54
CA VAL A 225 13.29 11.13 16.01
C VAL A 225 13.17 12.41 15.19
N ALA A 226 11.99 12.70 14.62
CA ALA A 226 11.68 13.87 13.79
C ALA A 226 10.33 14.47 14.24
N ARG A 227 10.37 15.36 15.23
CA ARG A 227 9.18 15.81 15.97
C ARG A 227 8.33 16.89 15.30
N TYR A 228 8.79 17.45 14.18
CA TYR A 228 8.07 18.51 13.49
C TYR A 228 7.47 17.95 12.20
N TYR A 229 6.16 17.98 12.08
CA TYR A 229 5.43 17.57 10.90
C TYR A 229 4.85 18.82 10.22
N THR A 230 5.31 19.13 9.02
CA THR A 230 4.86 20.28 8.24
C THR A 230 3.79 19.82 7.27
N ALA A 231 2.53 20.09 7.59
CA ALA A 231 1.36 19.65 6.82
C ALA A 231 1.20 20.50 5.55
N ASP A 232 2.08 20.29 4.57
CA ASP A 232 2.08 20.97 3.27
C ASP A 232 1.38 20.16 2.17
N GLU A 233 1.13 18.88 2.40
CA GLU A 233 0.43 17.95 1.49
C GLU A 233 0.95 18.05 0.04
N HIS A 234 2.28 18.02 -0.12
CA HIS A 234 2.92 18.28 -1.40
C HIS A 234 2.66 17.20 -2.44
N SER A 235 2.36 15.96 -2.05
CA SER A 235 2.00 14.92 -3.00
C SER A 235 1.00 13.92 -2.44
N ARG A 236 0.29 13.26 -3.34
CA ARG A 236 -0.47 12.05 -3.08
C ARG A 236 0.04 10.98 -4.03
N VAL A 237 0.60 9.93 -3.47
CA VAL A 237 1.15 8.81 -4.24
C VAL A 237 0.17 7.65 -4.14
N PRO A 238 -0.56 7.33 -5.21
CA PRO A 238 -1.48 6.20 -5.19
C PRO A 238 -0.75 4.88 -4.94
N GLU A 239 -1.45 3.97 -4.30
CA GLU A 239 -1.04 2.59 -4.15
C GLU A 239 -1.81 1.72 -5.13
N VAL A 240 -1.17 0.71 -5.69
CA VAL A 240 -1.80 -0.17 -6.68
C VAL A 240 -1.82 -1.61 -6.22
N GLN A 241 -2.98 -2.25 -6.38
CA GLN A 241 -3.11 -3.69 -6.23
C GLN A 241 -2.85 -4.37 -7.57
N LEU A 242 -1.90 -5.27 -7.60
CA LEU A 242 -1.42 -5.95 -8.81
C LEU A 242 -1.54 -7.47 -8.69
N SER A 243 -1.70 -8.12 -9.84
CA SER A 243 -1.48 -9.56 -10.00
C SER A 243 -0.36 -9.82 -10.99
N SER A 244 0.42 -10.88 -10.78
CA SER A 244 1.27 -11.42 -11.83
C SER A 244 0.43 -11.86 -13.05
N ALA A 245 0.84 -11.48 -14.25
CA ALA A 245 0.17 -11.92 -15.49
C ALA A 245 0.24 -13.45 -15.67
N ARG A 246 1.27 -14.09 -15.10
CA ARG A 246 1.40 -15.55 -15.11
C ARG A 246 0.30 -16.21 -14.28
N THR A 247 0.11 -15.78 -13.04
CA THR A 247 -0.97 -16.22 -12.16
C THR A 247 -2.33 -15.91 -12.78
N TRP A 248 -2.51 -14.68 -13.25
CA TRP A 248 -3.75 -14.23 -13.87
C TRP A 248 -4.16 -15.09 -15.07
N SER A 249 -3.21 -15.46 -15.91
CA SER A 249 -3.46 -16.31 -17.09
C SER A 249 -3.78 -17.76 -16.74
N ALA A 250 -3.25 -18.26 -15.62
CA ALA A 250 -3.52 -19.61 -15.15
C ALA A 250 -4.92 -19.77 -14.50
N LEU A 251 -5.51 -18.66 -14.05
CA LEU A 251 -6.83 -18.66 -13.43
C LEU A 251 -7.94 -18.81 -14.49
N PRO A 252 -8.99 -19.62 -14.23
CA PRO A 252 -10.21 -19.64 -15.03
C PRO A 252 -10.87 -18.24 -15.11
N GLN A 253 -11.58 -17.98 -16.21
CA GLN A 253 -12.25 -16.69 -16.43
C GLN A 253 -13.21 -16.32 -15.29
N GLU A 254 -13.93 -17.31 -14.75
CA GLU A 254 -14.85 -17.11 -13.62
C GLU A 254 -14.11 -16.54 -12.40
N TYR A 255 -12.98 -17.11 -12.02
CA TYR A 255 -12.20 -16.63 -10.87
C TYR A 255 -11.60 -15.25 -11.14
N ARG A 256 -11.11 -14.99 -12.37
CA ARG A 256 -10.62 -13.65 -12.74
C ARG A 256 -11.68 -12.56 -12.58
N SER A 257 -12.93 -12.86 -12.95
CA SER A 257 -14.04 -11.92 -12.77
C SER A 257 -14.30 -11.67 -11.28
N ILE A 258 -14.37 -12.73 -10.48
CA ILE A 258 -14.55 -12.62 -9.02
C ILE A 258 -13.42 -11.81 -8.37
N LEU A 259 -12.16 -12.08 -8.75
CA LEU A 259 -11.01 -11.37 -8.19
C LEU A 259 -11.04 -9.87 -8.52
N ARG A 260 -11.44 -9.48 -9.73
CA ARG A 260 -11.60 -8.06 -10.08
C ARG A 260 -12.66 -7.36 -9.23
N GLU A 261 -13.81 -8.00 -9.04
CA GLU A 261 -14.86 -7.48 -8.16
C GLU A 261 -14.39 -7.36 -6.71
N CYS A 262 -13.70 -8.39 -6.21
CA CYS A 262 -13.12 -8.37 -4.85
C CYS A 262 -12.07 -7.27 -4.69
N ALA A 263 -11.23 -7.04 -5.71
CA ALA A 263 -10.22 -5.99 -5.69
C ALA A 263 -10.87 -4.59 -5.62
N ALA A 264 -11.88 -4.33 -6.43
CA ALA A 264 -12.61 -3.07 -6.39
C ALA A 264 -13.30 -2.82 -5.04
N GLU A 265 -13.92 -3.87 -4.47
CA GLU A 265 -14.58 -3.76 -3.16
C GLU A 265 -13.58 -3.60 -2.02
N SER A 266 -12.44 -4.28 -2.07
CA SER A 266 -11.37 -4.12 -1.08
C SER A 266 -10.77 -2.72 -1.09
N ALA A 267 -10.67 -2.09 -2.26
CA ALA A 267 -10.22 -0.70 -2.37
C ALA A 267 -11.18 0.27 -1.67
N GLN A 268 -12.50 0.08 -1.83
CA GLN A 268 -13.48 0.90 -1.12
C GLN A 268 -13.42 0.71 0.40
N TYR A 269 -13.23 -0.53 0.86
CA TYR A 269 -13.07 -0.85 2.27
C TYR A 269 -11.80 -0.20 2.85
N GLU A 270 -10.68 -0.32 2.15
CA GLU A 270 -9.38 0.25 2.54
C GLU A 270 -9.46 1.76 2.72
N ARG A 271 -10.09 2.49 1.79
CA ARG A 271 -10.27 3.95 1.87
C ARG A 271 -11.02 4.39 3.12
N GLY A 272 -12.05 3.63 3.51
CA GLY A 272 -12.77 3.91 4.76
C GLY A 272 -11.91 3.70 6.01
N LEU A 273 -10.98 2.75 5.98
CA LEU A 273 -10.00 2.54 7.04
C LEU A 273 -8.94 3.65 7.03
N TRP A 274 -8.50 4.08 5.84
CA TRP A 274 -7.50 5.11 5.68
C TRP A 274 -7.91 6.42 6.34
N GLU A 275 -9.12 6.90 6.06
CA GLU A 275 -9.66 8.13 6.67
C GLU A 275 -9.67 8.09 8.20
N GLN A 276 -10.01 6.93 8.77
CA GLN A 276 -10.03 6.73 10.22
C GLN A 276 -8.61 6.70 10.80
N GLU A 277 -7.70 5.97 10.17
CA GLU A 277 -6.33 5.79 10.62
C GLU A 277 -5.52 7.09 10.52
N GLU A 278 -5.70 7.87 9.46
CA GLU A 278 -5.02 9.16 9.29
C GLU A 278 -5.36 10.12 10.44
N ALA A 279 -6.64 10.24 10.77
CA ALA A 279 -7.09 11.06 11.89
C ALA A 279 -6.58 10.54 13.25
N ALA A 280 -6.57 9.21 13.43
CA ALA A 280 -6.08 8.55 14.65
C ALA A 280 -4.56 8.73 14.81
N ALA A 281 -3.79 8.46 13.76
CA ALA A 281 -2.33 8.58 13.75
C ALA A 281 -1.88 10.03 14.03
N ARG A 282 -2.52 11.02 13.36
CA ARG A 282 -2.28 12.44 13.64
C ARG A 282 -2.53 12.77 15.11
N THR A 283 -3.69 12.36 15.65
CA THR A 283 -4.04 12.60 17.04
C THR A 283 -3.03 11.97 18.01
N ALA A 284 -2.65 10.73 17.76
CA ALA A 284 -1.70 9.99 18.58
C ALA A 284 -0.27 10.58 18.52
N ALA A 285 0.20 10.98 17.33
CA ALA A 285 1.50 11.63 17.17
C ALA A 285 1.57 12.98 17.93
N LEU A 286 0.51 13.79 17.83
CA LEU A 286 0.41 15.06 18.56
C LEU A 286 0.40 14.83 20.06
N ALA A 287 -0.35 13.84 20.56
CA ALA A 287 -0.37 13.47 21.99
C ALA A 287 0.99 12.96 22.48
N ALA A 288 1.78 12.33 21.59
CA ALA A 288 3.15 11.88 21.87
C ALA A 288 4.20 13.02 21.81
N GLY A 289 3.79 14.25 21.52
CA GLY A 289 4.65 15.45 21.54
C GLY A 289 5.19 15.88 20.18
N CYS A 290 4.66 15.32 19.08
CA CYS A 290 4.86 15.89 17.75
C CYS A 290 4.29 17.31 17.70
N ARG A 291 4.88 18.15 16.85
CA ARG A 291 4.44 19.52 16.60
C ARG A 291 4.09 19.68 15.13
N GLU A 292 2.82 19.84 14.87
CA GLU A 292 2.34 20.15 13.54
C GLU A 292 2.63 21.60 13.17
N ILE A 293 3.06 21.82 11.95
CA ILE A 293 3.34 23.11 11.35
C ILE A 293 2.43 23.28 10.15
N THR A 294 1.70 24.39 10.11
CA THR A 294 0.99 24.82 8.91
C THR A 294 1.80 25.91 8.23
N LEU A 295 2.07 25.76 6.95
CA LEU A 295 2.72 26.79 6.17
C LEU A 295 1.81 28.01 5.99
N ALA A 296 2.40 29.21 6.00
CA ALA A 296 1.69 30.38 5.53
C ALA A 296 1.28 30.21 4.06
N GLN A 297 0.11 30.71 3.68
CA GLN A 297 -0.41 30.54 2.32
C GLN A 297 0.59 31.03 1.24
N GLU A 298 1.32 32.12 1.51
CA GLU A 298 2.32 32.65 0.62
C GLU A 298 3.52 31.69 0.43
N GLU A 299 3.94 30.99 1.49
CA GLU A 299 5.01 29.99 1.41
C GLU A 299 4.52 28.76 0.66
N LEU A 300 3.31 28.26 0.95
CA LEU A 300 2.74 27.13 0.22
C LEU A 300 2.65 27.42 -1.29
N GLU A 301 2.30 28.65 -1.66
CA GLU A 301 2.27 29.05 -3.07
C GLU A 301 3.67 29.10 -3.68
N ARG A 302 4.69 29.48 -2.93
CA ARG A 302 6.09 29.40 -3.39
C ARG A 302 6.54 27.96 -3.62
N PHE A 303 6.20 27.03 -2.73
CA PHE A 303 6.46 25.60 -2.93
C PHE A 303 5.82 25.12 -4.24
N ARG A 304 4.54 25.44 -4.45
CA ARG A 304 3.80 25.10 -5.68
C ARG A 304 4.45 25.66 -6.94
N GLN A 305 4.89 26.91 -6.91
CA GLN A 305 5.52 27.55 -8.07
C GLN A 305 6.86 26.91 -8.42
N LEU A 306 7.68 26.57 -7.41
CA LEU A 306 8.99 25.97 -7.65
C LEU A 306 8.92 24.58 -8.28
N VAL A 307 7.87 23.82 -8.01
CA VAL A 307 7.71 22.46 -8.56
C VAL A 307 7.02 22.44 -9.93
N GLN A 308 6.52 23.58 -10.44
CA GLN A 308 5.86 23.65 -11.75
C GLN A 308 6.68 23.07 -12.92
N PRO A 309 8.01 23.22 -12.98
CA PRO A 309 8.81 22.61 -14.04
C PRO A 309 8.68 21.08 -14.14
N LEU A 310 8.26 20.38 -13.05
CA LEU A 310 8.04 18.94 -13.07
C LEU A 310 6.86 18.56 -13.97
N TYR A 311 5.84 19.40 -14.04
CA TYR A 311 4.70 19.17 -14.91
C TYR A 311 5.12 19.12 -16.38
N GLU A 312 5.96 20.07 -16.82
CA GLU A 312 6.51 20.05 -18.18
C GLU A 312 7.41 18.82 -18.37
N LYS A 313 8.33 18.56 -17.44
CA LYS A 313 9.28 17.45 -17.55
C LYS A 313 8.59 16.09 -17.64
N TYR A 314 7.63 15.81 -16.77
CA TYR A 314 7.02 14.48 -16.65
C TYR A 314 5.76 14.29 -17.51
N CYS A 315 5.22 15.35 -18.09
CA CYS A 315 4.08 15.26 -19.01
C CYS A 315 4.46 15.48 -20.49
N SER A 316 5.68 15.93 -20.82
CA SER A 316 6.07 16.27 -22.20
C SER A 316 5.88 15.13 -23.19
N ASP A 317 6.06 13.90 -22.75
CA ASP A 317 5.91 12.70 -23.59
C ASP A 317 4.45 12.26 -23.75
N TYR A 318 3.52 12.88 -23.02
CA TYR A 318 2.10 12.50 -22.95
C TYR A 318 1.14 13.62 -23.30
N LEU A 319 1.64 14.85 -23.47
CA LEU A 319 0.84 15.97 -23.97
C LEU A 319 0.88 16.00 -25.51
N PRO A 320 -0.28 16.23 -26.17
CA PRO A 320 -0.35 16.31 -27.63
C PRO A 320 0.39 17.52 -28.19
#